data_c14b9bc61b0d51e2e53423a1fd55dc98
#
_entry.id   c14b9bc61b0d51e2e53423a1fd55dc98
#
_cell.length_a   1.000
_cell.length_b   1.000
_cell.length_c   1.000
_cell.angle_alpha   90.00
_cell.angle_beta   90.00
_cell.angle_gamma   90.00
#
_symmetry.space_group_name_H-M   'P 1'
#
loop_
_entity.id
_entity.type
_entity.pdbx_description
1 polymer ?
#
loop_
_entity_poly.entity_id
_entity_poly.type
_entity_poly.pdbx_seq_one_letter_code
_entity_poly.pdbx_strand_id
1 'polypeptide(L)'
;MGIWKKSVLAAGFVALMCGSALSQDKPFEGVQLKMLGIGDTSVTRLAKVTGEFEEQTGAKVQIDMLPYPGLIDKIIIEASSDNPTYQLLWVDSPWVGMLGEAGALQDLTEYAKRDAAEIGLDDIIPVQLQENSWQGQLLAFPASGMIWHVNYRQDLFDDAGEKEAFKAKYGYDLAPPATWQQFHDIAEFFTRKKGEKLAGKVLEQDFYGNAESYSRVQGAITHDYFPIMRGFGGDYWDPATGLCAMTGEPHVKAAEFMKSLVPFNPPDYLGLMWDIQSGYMERGETALSGYWSVRTVRLTNPEEAKLPTLGKAGFSGGPTEDGKPQPTYTGSLSFAINAKVSDQEKEAAWAFIKWGTGEKIMRRLADEGWGISQFRKSILADPVLQEKYPYYKVLLDTQTNARRRIFHPFYADVEENFGVELSKYMAGETATAQEALNNACTAVNSRLSMFPLEQRLRWINDAPVTVLQK
;
A
#
# COMPACT_ATOMS: atom_id res chain seq x y z
N MET A 1 13.20 52.91 88.50
CA MET A 1 12.38 53.21 87.32
C MET A 1 12.96 52.44 86.17
N GLY A 2 12.44 51.30 85.88
CA GLY A 2 12.96 50.40 84.82
C GLY A 2 11.82 49.81 84.07
N ILE A 3 11.79 50.02 82.78
CA ILE A 3 10.76 49.57 81.85
C ILE A 3 11.20 48.23 81.21
N TRP A 4 10.40 47.23 81.49
CA TRP A 4 10.57 45.88 80.83
C TRP A 4 10.05 45.93 79.42
N LYS A 5 10.91 45.57 78.47
CA LYS A 5 10.51 45.23 77.05
C LYS A 5 10.25 43.72 76.94
N LYS A 6 9.02 43.37 76.63
CA LYS A 6 8.66 41.98 76.25
C LYS A 6 9.01 41.75 74.79
N SER A 7 9.88 40.79 74.56
CA SER A 7 10.15 40.25 73.18
C SER A 7 9.13 39.17 72.85
N VAL A 8 8.39 39.36 71.76
CA VAL A 8 7.47 38.39 71.20
C VAL A 8 8.28 37.62 70.16
N LEU A 9 8.50 36.31 70.36
CA LEU A 9 8.99 35.37 69.34
C LEU A 9 7.84 35.01 68.41
N ALA A 10 7.92 35.45 67.17
CA ALA A 10 7.06 34.93 66.08
C ALA A 10 7.66 33.63 65.52
N ALA A 11 6.99 32.52 65.84
CA ALA A 11 7.30 31.24 65.21
C ALA A 11 6.70 31.20 63.78
N GLY A 12 7.58 31.30 62.78
CA GLY A 12 7.18 31.15 61.38
C GLY A 12 6.94 29.66 61.02
N PHE A 13 5.68 29.33 60.77
CA PHE A 13 5.29 28.03 60.18
C PHE A 13 5.64 28.06 58.71
N VAL A 14 6.73 27.40 58.32
CA VAL A 14 7.03 27.09 56.92
C VAL A 14 6.18 25.86 56.54
N ALA A 15 5.04 26.08 55.86
CA ALA A 15 4.27 25.03 55.22
C ALA A 15 5.09 24.53 54.00
N LEU A 16 5.74 23.38 54.13
CA LEU A 16 6.19 22.62 52.97
C LEU A 16 4.95 22.18 52.20
N MET A 17 4.65 22.88 51.09
CA MET A 17 3.80 22.35 50.06
C MET A 17 4.60 21.24 49.34
N CYS A 18 4.44 19.98 49.77
CA CYS A 18 4.72 18.84 48.94
C CYS A 18 3.75 18.89 47.75
N GLY A 19 4.20 19.48 46.65
CA GLY A 19 3.54 19.30 45.37
C GLY A 19 3.57 17.80 45.04
N SER A 20 2.45 17.15 45.28
CA SER A 20 2.21 15.83 44.69
C SER A 20 2.31 16.02 43.19
N ALA A 21 3.43 15.69 42.61
CA ALA A 21 3.48 15.40 41.18
C ALA A 21 2.42 14.32 40.97
N LEU A 22 1.30 14.69 40.34
CA LEU A 22 0.34 13.75 39.83
C LEU A 22 1.15 12.83 38.90
N SER A 23 1.51 11.65 39.38
CA SER A 23 1.97 10.56 38.56
C SER A 23 0.87 10.39 37.52
N GLN A 24 1.14 10.76 36.29
CA GLN A 24 0.23 10.50 35.19
C GLN A 24 0.14 8.98 35.14
N ASP A 25 -0.99 8.41 35.56
CA ASP A 25 -1.22 6.98 35.50
C ASP A 25 -0.96 6.51 34.08
N LYS A 26 0.08 5.72 33.91
CA LYS A 26 0.44 5.15 32.60
C LYS A 26 -0.42 3.90 32.38
N PRO A 27 -1.41 3.95 31.49
CA PRO A 27 -2.47 2.94 31.41
C PRO A 27 -1.94 1.54 31.07
N PHE A 28 -0.73 1.45 30.47
CA PHE A 28 -0.13 0.19 30.03
C PHE A 28 1.27 -0.05 30.62
N GLU A 29 1.51 0.44 31.85
CA GLU A 29 2.78 0.21 32.53
C GLU A 29 3.06 -1.29 32.65
N GLY A 30 4.25 -1.70 32.19
CA GLY A 30 4.67 -3.11 32.20
C GLY A 30 4.20 -3.95 31.01
N VAL A 31 3.31 -3.46 30.15
CA VAL A 31 2.90 -4.17 28.95
C VAL A 31 4.02 -4.14 27.91
N GLN A 32 4.32 -5.29 27.32
CA GLN A 32 5.26 -5.43 26.20
C GLN A 32 4.47 -5.67 24.92
N LEU A 33 4.59 -4.75 23.96
CA LEU A 33 4.01 -4.89 22.63
C LEU A 33 5.12 -5.26 21.65
N LYS A 34 5.01 -6.44 21.07
CA LYS A 34 5.85 -6.83 19.93
C LYS A 34 5.05 -6.76 18.65
N MET A 35 5.63 -6.13 17.66
CA MET A 35 5.07 -6.01 16.32
C MET A 35 5.93 -6.78 15.33
N LEU A 36 5.30 -7.60 14.51
CA LEU A 36 5.90 -8.19 13.32
C LEU A 36 5.54 -7.32 12.11
N GLY A 37 6.54 -6.72 11.49
CA GLY A 37 6.37 -5.78 10.39
C GLY A 37 7.22 -6.07 9.16
N ILE A 38 6.93 -5.35 8.08
CA ILE A 38 7.75 -5.35 6.87
C ILE A 38 8.93 -4.37 7.03
N GLY A 39 10.09 -4.72 6.46
CA GLY A 39 11.25 -3.84 6.39
C GLY A 39 11.12 -2.75 5.33
N ASP A 40 10.01 -1.98 5.35
CA ASP A 40 9.78 -0.87 4.44
C ASP A 40 9.93 0.51 5.11
N THR A 41 9.78 1.54 4.32
CA THR A 41 9.91 2.92 4.76
C THR A 41 8.87 3.30 5.80
N SER A 42 7.63 2.79 5.70
CA SER A 42 6.52 3.13 6.61
C SER A 42 6.77 2.62 8.01
N VAL A 43 7.11 1.32 8.16
CA VAL A 43 7.40 0.70 9.46
C VAL A 43 8.70 1.25 10.06
N THR A 44 9.72 1.45 9.25
CA THR A 44 11.01 2.03 9.69
C THR A 44 10.83 3.44 10.27
N ARG A 45 9.95 4.23 9.70
CA ARG A 45 9.65 5.60 10.18
C ARG A 45 8.82 5.59 11.45
N LEU A 46 7.81 4.74 11.50
CA LEU A 46 7.01 4.57 12.72
C LEU A 46 7.91 4.17 13.90
N ALA A 47 8.86 3.25 13.69
CA ALA A 47 9.80 2.80 14.70
C ALA A 47 10.63 3.95 15.32
N LYS A 48 10.89 5.03 14.56
CA LYS A 48 11.65 6.18 15.08
C LYS A 48 10.87 7.03 16.10
N VAL A 49 9.56 6.91 16.11
CA VAL A 49 8.69 7.75 16.97
C VAL A 49 7.97 6.97 18.09
N THR A 50 8.14 5.64 18.16
CA THR A 50 7.49 4.78 19.18
C THR A 50 7.79 5.18 20.62
N GLY A 51 8.97 5.78 20.88
CA GLY A 51 9.33 6.28 22.21
C GLY A 51 8.32 7.26 22.81
N GLU A 52 7.61 8.02 21.96
CA GLU A 52 6.57 8.95 22.41
C GLU A 52 5.33 8.21 22.94
N PHE A 53 4.96 7.10 22.29
CA PHE A 53 3.89 6.22 22.76
C PHE A 53 4.28 5.57 24.11
N GLU A 54 5.53 5.10 24.21
CA GLU A 54 6.05 4.51 25.46
C GLU A 54 6.02 5.49 26.62
N GLU A 55 6.43 6.75 26.39
CA GLU A 55 6.39 7.80 27.41
C GLU A 55 4.98 8.12 27.88
N GLN A 56 4.02 8.16 26.94
CA GLN A 56 2.62 8.49 27.22
C GLN A 56 1.89 7.36 27.94
N THR A 57 2.23 6.11 27.66
CA THR A 57 1.39 4.95 28.05
C THR A 57 2.05 4.01 29.05
N GLY A 58 3.38 4.01 29.13
CA GLY A 58 4.15 3.06 29.94
C GLY A 58 4.40 1.72 29.26
N ALA A 59 3.72 1.42 28.16
CA ALA A 59 4.01 0.23 27.35
C ALA A 59 5.42 0.30 26.76
N LYS A 60 6.00 -0.87 26.46
CA LYS A 60 7.23 -0.98 25.66
C LYS A 60 6.90 -1.56 24.29
N VAL A 61 7.50 -1.00 23.24
CA VAL A 61 7.26 -1.40 21.86
C VAL A 61 8.53 -1.92 21.22
N GLN A 62 8.49 -3.17 20.76
CA GLN A 62 9.52 -3.77 19.94
C GLN A 62 8.97 -4.07 18.55
N ILE A 63 9.69 -3.66 17.50
CA ILE A 63 9.30 -3.92 16.12
C ILE A 63 10.36 -4.81 15.47
N ASP A 64 9.97 -6.02 15.11
CA ASP A 64 10.78 -6.95 14.34
C ASP A 64 10.35 -6.85 12.86
N MET A 65 11.34 -6.64 11.97
CA MET A 65 11.10 -6.40 10.56
C MET A 65 11.60 -7.56 9.72
N LEU A 66 10.76 -8.06 8.82
CA LEU A 66 11.09 -9.07 7.82
C LEU A 66 10.97 -8.50 6.41
N PRO A 67 11.70 -9.04 5.43
CA PRO A 67 11.37 -8.80 4.02
C PRO A 67 9.94 -9.24 3.72
N TYR A 68 9.27 -8.60 2.75
CA TYR A 68 7.92 -9.00 2.33
C TYR A 68 7.85 -10.50 1.99
N PRO A 69 8.84 -11.07 1.25
CA PRO A 69 9.01 -12.51 1.14
C PRO A 69 9.14 -13.17 2.51
N GLY A 70 8.24 -14.12 2.80
CA GLY A 70 8.22 -14.88 4.06
C GLY A 70 7.52 -14.19 5.24
N LEU A 71 7.08 -12.93 5.10
CA LEU A 71 6.33 -12.25 6.15
C LEU A 71 4.99 -12.94 6.41
N ILE A 72 4.23 -13.28 5.37
CA ILE A 72 2.94 -13.96 5.52
C ILE A 72 3.08 -15.34 6.17
N ASP A 73 4.11 -16.10 5.83
CA ASP A 73 4.36 -17.41 6.43
C ASP A 73 4.60 -17.28 7.95
N LYS A 74 5.38 -16.27 8.35
CA LYS A 74 5.61 -15.98 9.77
C LYS A 74 4.34 -15.56 10.48
N ILE A 75 3.49 -14.72 9.84
CA ILE A 75 2.19 -14.30 10.38
C ILE A 75 1.28 -15.52 10.58
N ILE A 76 1.22 -16.45 9.63
CA ILE A 76 0.42 -17.70 9.75
C ILE A 76 0.90 -18.55 10.94
N ILE A 77 2.21 -18.68 11.11
CA ILE A 77 2.79 -19.40 12.25
C ILE A 77 2.38 -18.75 13.57
N GLU A 78 2.52 -17.43 13.70
CA GLU A 78 2.14 -16.69 14.90
C GLU A 78 0.64 -16.76 15.18
N ALA A 79 -0.20 -16.62 14.16
CA ALA A 79 -1.64 -16.72 14.26
C ALA A 79 -2.12 -18.13 14.66
N SER A 80 -1.34 -19.16 14.32
CA SER A 80 -1.63 -20.56 14.67
C SER A 80 -1.16 -20.94 16.07
N SER A 81 -0.25 -20.16 16.66
CA SER A 81 0.33 -20.44 17.98
C SER A 81 -0.69 -20.20 19.11
N ASP A 82 -0.71 -21.06 20.11
CA ASP A 82 -1.50 -20.84 21.33
C ASP A 82 -0.83 -19.82 22.29
N ASN A 83 0.45 -19.54 22.08
CA ASN A 83 1.23 -18.52 22.78
C ASN A 83 1.98 -17.66 21.75
N PRO A 84 1.29 -16.73 21.08
CA PRO A 84 1.89 -15.92 20.05
C PRO A 84 2.94 -14.97 20.63
N THR A 85 4.00 -14.74 19.87
CA THR A 85 5.07 -13.81 20.25
C THR A 85 4.68 -12.36 20.00
N TYR A 86 3.87 -12.13 18.95
CA TYR A 86 3.53 -10.80 18.47
C TYR A 86 2.08 -10.46 18.73
N GLN A 87 1.86 -9.31 19.39
CA GLN A 87 0.56 -8.73 19.64
C GLN A 87 0.05 -7.98 18.41
N LEU A 88 0.97 -7.31 17.69
CA LEU A 88 0.68 -6.53 16.49
C LEU A 88 1.27 -7.21 15.26
N LEU A 89 0.49 -7.24 14.20
CA LEU A 89 0.87 -7.81 12.90
C LEU A 89 0.70 -6.72 11.83
N TRP A 90 1.69 -6.57 10.96
CA TRP A 90 1.59 -5.74 9.78
C TRP A 90 1.13 -6.58 8.61
N VAL A 91 -0.07 -6.34 8.13
CA VAL A 91 -0.72 -7.17 7.11
C VAL A 91 -0.94 -6.38 5.81
N ASP A 92 -0.81 -7.07 4.67
CA ASP A 92 -1.30 -6.56 3.39
C ASP A 92 -2.78 -6.93 3.22
N SER A 93 -3.57 -6.02 2.67
CA SER A 93 -5.03 -6.19 2.56
C SER A 93 -5.50 -7.50 1.91
N PRO A 94 -4.84 -8.09 0.90
CA PRO A 94 -5.25 -9.39 0.36
C PRO A 94 -5.17 -10.55 1.36
N TRP A 95 -4.35 -10.42 2.39
CA TRP A 95 -4.21 -11.47 3.41
C TRP A 95 -5.35 -11.46 4.44
N VAL A 96 -6.08 -10.34 4.54
CA VAL A 96 -7.14 -10.16 5.54
C VAL A 96 -8.24 -11.22 5.40
N GLY A 97 -8.62 -11.57 4.15
CA GLY A 97 -9.61 -12.63 3.93
C GLY A 97 -9.17 -14.01 4.42
N MET A 98 -7.92 -14.37 4.16
CA MET A 98 -7.33 -15.66 4.61
C MET A 98 -7.19 -15.70 6.13
N LEU A 99 -6.63 -14.67 6.73
CA LEU A 99 -6.40 -14.58 8.16
C LEU A 99 -7.72 -14.46 8.93
N GLY A 100 -8.70 -13.76 8.35
CA GLY A 100 -10.06 -13.63 8.90
C GLY A 100 -10.83 -14.95 8.89
N GLU A 101 -10.79 -15.69 7.78
CA GLU A 101 -11.43 -17.01 7.71
C GLU A 101 -10.80 -18.02 8.70
N ALA A 102 -9.50 -17.86 8.99
CA ALA A 102 -8.79 -18.65 9.99
C ALA A 102 -9.05 -18.20 11.45
N GLY A 103 -9.77 -17.09 11.67
CA GLY A 103 -9.97 -16.52 13.02
C GLY A 103 -8.67 -16.03 13.67
N ALA A 104 -7.69 -15.65 12.87
CA ALA A 104 -6.35 -15.28 13.32
C ALA A 104 -6.25 -13.85 13.86
N LEU A 105 -7.17 -12.97 13.43
CA LEU A 105 -7.15 -11.56 13.73
C LEU A 105 -8.29 -11.17 14.68
N GLN A 106 -8.00 -10.25 15.60
CA GLN A 106 -9.00 -9.65 16.47
C GLN A 106 -9.96 -8.79 15.65
N ASP A 107 -11.28 -8.96 15.88
CA ASP A 107 -12.30 -8.04 15.34
C ASP A 107 -12.15 -6.66 15.99
N LEU A 108 -11.84 -5.65 15.19
CA LEU A 108 -11.65 -4.27 15.61
C LEU A 108 -12.93 -3.42 15.47
N THR A 109 -14.04 -4.00 15.04
CA THR A 109 -15.29 -3.28 14.73
C THR A 109 -15.78 -2.47 15.93
N GLU A 110 -15.89 -3.11 17.09
CA GLU A 110 -16.37 -2.44 18.30
C GLU A 110 -15.34 -1.47 18.89
N TYR A 111 -14.05 -1.74 18.75
CA TYR A 111 -12.97 -0.80 19.10
C TYR A 111 -13.07 0.48 18.24
N ALA A 112 -13.24 0.34 16.93
CA ALA A 112 -13.35 1.46 16.02
C ALA A 112 -14.64 2.28 16.23
N LYS A 113 -15.77 1.62 16.55
CA LYS A 113 -17.03 2.32 16.91
C LYS A 113 -16.88 3.08 18.23
N ARG A 114 -16.34 2.43 19.27
CA ARG A 114 -16.12 3.03 20.58
C ARG A 114 -15.30 4.33 20.49
N ASP A 115 -14.24 4.29 19.70
CA ASP A 115 -13.26 5.37 19.62
C ASP A 115 -13.38 6.18 18.32
N ALA A 116 -14.53 6.13 17.61
CA ALA A 116 -14.73 6.70 16.28
C ALA A 116 -14.34 8.19 16.17
N ALA A 117 -14.67 8.99 17.17
CA ALA A 117 -14.32 10.42 17.20
C ALA A 117 -12.81 10.62 17.41
N GLU A 118 -12.17 9.83 18.28
CA GLU A 118 -10.75 9.92 18.59
C GLU A 118 -9.88 9.53 17.38
N ILE A 119 -10.26 8.45 16.68
CA ILE A 119 -9.53 8.00 15.48
C ILE A 119 -9.84 8.85 14.24
N GLY A 120 -10.85 9.73 14.30
CA GLY A 120 -11.30 10.49 13.14
C GLY A 120 -11.82 9.57 12.04
N LEU A 121 -12.74 8.66 12.38
CA LEU A 121 -13.22 7.61 11.46
C LEU A 121 -13.81 8.18 10.15
N ASP A 122 -14.49 9.32 10.22
CA ASP A 122 -15.09 10.00 9.07
C ASP A 122 -14.04 10.59 8.10
N ASP A 123 -12.80 10.80 8.57
CA ASP A 123 -11.66 11.28 7.77
C ASP A 123 -10.98 10.16 6.98
N ILE A 124 -11.19 8.90 7.36
CA ILE A 124 -10.62 7.76 6.64
C ILE A 124 -11.38 7.55 5.34
N ILE A 125 -10.66 7.30 4.25
CA ILE A 125 -11.28 6.99 2.95
C ILE A 125 -12.00 5.63 3.07
N PRO A 126 -13.30 5.53 2.74
CA PRO A 126 -14.10 4.33 3.02
C PRO A 126 -13.55 3.03 2.44
N VAL A 127 -12.96 3.08 1.22
CA VAL A 127 -12.37 1.89 0.60
C VAL A 127 -11.23 1.33 1.43
N GLN A 128 -10.51 2.15 2.20
CA GLN A 128 -9.42 1.69 3.06
C GLN A 128 -9.93 0.87 4.25
N LEU A 129 -11.11 1.18 4.76
CA LEU A 129 -11.78 0.34 5.77
C LEU A 129 -12.30 -0.96 5.14
N GLN A 130 -12.81 -0.89 3.90
CA GLN A 130 -13.25 -2.09 3.17
C GLN A 130 -12.06 -3.03 2.88
N GLU A 131 -10.90 -2.50 2.47
CA GLU A 131 -9.66 -3.28 2.27
C GLU A 131 -9.27 -4.10 3.52
N ASN A 132 -9.61 -3.60 4.70
CA ASN A 132 -9.24 -4.15 5.98
C ASN A 132 -10.35 -4.96 6.66
N SER A 133 -11.38 -5.33 5.90
CA SER A 133 -12.55 -6.01 6.42
C SER A 133 -12.77 -7.36 5.76
N TRP A 134 -13.32 -8.27 6.53
CA TRP A 134 -13.77 -9.57 6.08
C TRP A 134 -15.13 -9.91 6.65
N GLN A 135 -16.08 -10.23 5.80
CA GLN A 135 -17.46 -10.60 6.18
C GLN A 135 -18.13 -9.57 7.12
N GLY A 136 -17.91 -8.29 6.84
CA GLY A 136 -18.48 -7.18 7.60
C GLY A 136 -17.72 -6.78 8.87
N GLN A 137 -16.73 -7.57 9.29
CA GLN A 137 -15.87 -7.27 10.43
C GLN A 137 -14.63 -6.49 9.99
N LEU A 138 -14.24 -5.48 10.76
CA LEU A 138 -12.97 -4.77 10.58
C LEU A 138 -11.87 -5.58 11.27
N LEU A 139 -11.00 -6.24 10.51
CA LEU A 139 -9.98 -7.15 11.05
C LEU A 139 -8.57 -6.55 11.07
N ALA A 140 -8.37 -5.45 10.35
CA ALA A 140 -7.15 -4.67 10.39
C ALA A 140 -7.49 -3.19 10.29
N PHE A 141 -6.55 -2.31 10.66
CA PHE A 141 -6.75 -0.86 10.60
C PHE A 141 -5.72 -0.24 9.65
N PRO A 142 -6.15 0.60 8.69
CA PRO A 142 -5.26 1.12 7.67
C PRO A 142 -4.13 1.96 8.27
N ALA A 143 -2.92 1.74 7.78
CA ALA A 143 -1.73 2.50 8.13
C ALA A 143 -1.07 3.13 6.90
N SER A 144 -1.29 2.55 5.72
CA SER A 144 -0.82 3.09 4.44
C SER A 144 -1.83 2.73 3.35
N GLY A 145 -2.53 3.72 2.81
CA GLY A 145 -3.47 3.55 1.70
C GLY A 145 -2.72 3.62 0.37
N MET A 146 -2.78 2.56 -0.42
CA MET A 146 -2.02 2.44 -1.66
C MET A 146 -2.93 2.44 -2.88
N ILE A 147 -2.40 2.93 -3.99
CA ILE A 147 -2.94 2.73 -5.33
C ILE A 147 -1.84 2.21 -6.25
N TRP A 148 -2.22 1.43 -7.26
CA TRP A 148 -1.40 1.27 -8.44
C TRP A 148 -1.62 2.46 -9.36
N HIS A 149 -0.55 3.11 -9.83
CA HIS A 149 -0.63 4.29 -10.68
C HIS A 149 0.61 4.40 -11.57
N VAL A 150 0.54 5.27 -12.58
CA VAL A 150 1.65 5.50 -13.50
C VAL A 150 2.54 6.62 -12.97
N ASN A 151 3.83 6.31 -12.87
CA ASN A 151 4.92 7.26 -12.64
C ASN A 151 5.62 7.50 -13.97
N TYR A 152 5.88 8.75 -14.33
CA TYR A 152 6.53 9.09 -15.59
C TYR A 152 7.53 10.23 -15.42
N ARG A 153 8.44 10.37 -16.37
CA ARG A 153 9.46 11.42 -16.37
C ARG A 153 8.86 12.73 -16.90
N GLN A 154 8.37 13.57 -15.98
CA GLN A 154 7.78 14.86 -16.31
C GLN A 154 8.73 15.74 -17.13
N ASP A 155 10.02 15.74 -16.79
CA ASP A 155 11.02 16.50 -17.51
C ASP A 155 11.18 16.09 -18.98
N LEU A 156 11.01 14.79 -19.31
CA LEU A 156 11.00 14.31 -20.69
C LEU A 156 9.67 14.65 -21.41
N PHE A 157 8.57 14.58 -20.67
CA PHE A 157 7.26 14.97 -21.20
C PHE A 157 7.14 16.47 -21.44
N ASP A 158 7.92 17.29 -20.76
CA ASP A 158 7.97 18.76 -20.93
C ASP A 158 8.95 19.22 -21.98
N ASP A 159 9.87 18.35 -22.43
CA ASP A 159 10.84 18.70 -23.46
C ASP A 159 10.16 19.01 -24.81
N ALA A 160 10.44 20.18 -25.37
CA ALA A 160 9.79 20.65 -26.58
C ALA A 160 10.11 19.78 -27.81
N GLY A 161 11.36 19.29 -27.90
CA GLY A 161 11.81 18.43 -29.01
C GLY A 161 11.15 17.05 -28.96
N GLU A 162 11.05 16.45 -27.75
CA GLU A 162 10.35 15.16 -27.58
C GLU A 162 8.86 15.30 -27.84
N LYS A 163 8.20 16.39 -27.42
CA LYS A 163 6.78 16.67 -27.74
C LYS A 163 6.53 16.75 -29.24
N GLU A 164 7.38 17.52 -29.96
CA GLU A 164 7.25 17.66 -31.41
C GLU A 164 7.47 16.32 -32.13
N ALA A 165 8.52 15.58 -31.74
CA ALA A 165 8.82 14.28 -32.33
C ALA A 165 7.73 13.23 -32.08
N PHE A 166 7.18 13.20 -30.84
CA PHE A 166 6.09 12.31 -30.48
C PHE A 166 4.84 12.60 -31.31
N LYS A 167 4.44 13.89 -31.39
CA LYS A 167 3.28 14.31 -32.19
C LYS A 167 3.45 14.00 -33.66
N ALA A 168 4.67 14.18 -34.21
CA ALA A 168 4.97 13.83 -35.60
C ALA A 168 4.83 12.32 -35.86
N LYS A 169 5.20 11.47 -34.87
CA LYS A 169 5.12 10.01 -35.02
C LYS A 169 3.71 9.44 -34.85
N TYR A 170 2.97 9.92 -33.81
CA TYR A 170 1.71 9.29 -33.41
C TYR A 170 0.47 10.13 -33.72
N GLY A 171 0.61 11.43 -34.10
CA GLY A 171 -0.49 12.30 -34.53
C GLY A 171 -1.27 12.94 -33.39
N TYR A 172 -0.86 12.76 -32.12
CA TYR A 172 -1.47 13.39 -30.95
C TYR A 172 -0.39 13.91 -29.99
N ASP A 173 -0.78 14.76 -29.04
CA ASP A 173 0.15 15.40 -28.12
C ASP A 173 0.69 14.41 -27.04
N LEU A 174 1.97 14.51 -26.70
CA LEU A 174 2.56 13.78 -25.59
C LEU A 174 1.97 14.28 -24.27
N ALA A 175 1.29 13.40 -23.57
CA ALA A 175 0.64 13.64 -22.27
C ALA A 175 0.66 12.35 -21.43
N PRO A 176 0.40 12.42 -20.11
CA PRO A 176 0.22 11.21 -19.31
C PRO A 176 -0.83 10.30 -19.92
N PRO A 177 -0.59 8.98 -19.99
CA PRO A 177 -1.45 8.07 -20.73
C PRO A 177 -2.82 7.92 -20.06
N ALA A 178 -3.89 8.20 -20.80
CA ALA A 178 -5.29 7.93 -20.41
C ALA A 178 -5.74 6.54 -20.88
N THR A 179 -5.15 6.02 -21.96
CA THR A 179 -5.45 4.70 -22.51
C THR A 179 -4.22 3.79 -22.51
N TRP A 180 -4.46 2.47 -22.52
CA TRP A 180 -3.38 1.49 -22.66
C TRP A 180 -2.63 1.63 -23.99
N GLN A 181 -3.31 2.06 -25.05
CA GLN A 181 -2.64 2.36 -26.31
C GLN A 181 -1.66 3.53 -26.20
N GLN A 182 -2.07 4.61 -25.52
CA GLN A 182 -1.17 5.74 -25.25
C GLN A 182 0.02 5.33 -24.40
N PHE A 183 -0.20 4.46 -23.39
CA PHE A 183 0.90 3.92 -22.57
C PHE A 183 1.91 3.15 -23.44
N HIS A 184 1.43 2.28 -24.33
CA HIS A 184 2.27 1.52 -25.27
C HIS A 184 3.06 2.45 -26.20
N ASP A 185 2.39 3.43 -26.82
CA ASP A 185 3.02 4.35 -27.76
C ASP A 185 4.11 5.18 -27.08
N ILE A 186 3.90 5.61 -25.82
CA ILE A 186 4.88 6.33 -25.02
C ILE A 186 6.07 5.41 -24.69
N ALA A 187 5.82 4.16 -24.31
CA ALA A 187 6.87 3.19 -24.02
C ALA A 187 7.74 2.92 -25.25
N GLU A 188 7.10 2.69 -26.40
CA GLU A 188 7.80 2.54 -27.69
C GLU A 188 8.62 3.80 -28.03
N PHE A 189 8.00 4.97 -27.90
CA PHE A 189 8.64 6.24 -28.28
C PHE A 189 9.89 6.53 -27.48
N PHE A 190 9.87 6.32 -26.18
CA PHE A 190 11.01 6.64 -25.31
C PHE A 190 12.08 5.54 -25.23
N THR A 191 11.86 4.37 -25.79
CA THR A 191 12.92 3.34 -25.84
C THR A 191 14.05 3.80 -26.76
N ARG A 192 15.26 3.93 -26.22
CA ARG A 192 16.46 4.43 -26.90
C ARG A 192 17.67 3.57 -26.57
N LYS A 193 18.56 3.40 -27.54
CA LYS A 193 19.83 2.72 -27.35
C LYS A 193 20.94 3.69 -26.96
N LYS A 194 21.96 3.17 -26.31
CA LYS A 194 23.21 3.91 -26.07
C LYS A 194 23.69 4.56 -27.35
N GLY A 195 24.06 5.85 -27.26
CA GLY A 195 24.50 6.68 -28.39
C GLY A 195 23.38 7.43 -29.09
N GLU A 196 22.11 7.09 -28.87
CA GLU A 196 20.97 7.87 -29.36
C GLU A 196 20.74 9.10 -28.47
N LYS A 197 19.92 10.05 -28.95
CA LYS A 197 19.59 11.27 -28.20
C LYS A 197 18.26 11.11 -27.46
N LEU A 198 18.23 11.64 -26.24
CA LEU A 198 17.03 11.81 -25.42
C LEU A 198 17.06 13.22 -24.83
N ALA A 199 16.02 14.03 -25.08
CA ALA A 199 15.95 15.44 -24.71
C ALA A 199 17.24 16.20 -25.08
N GLY A 200 17.72 16.00 -26.31
CA GLY A 200 18.92 16.65 -26.87
C GLY A 200 20.26 16.09 -26.37
N LYS A 201 20.31 15.18 -25.39
CA LYS A 201 21.53 14.61 -24.81
C LYS A 201 21.80 13.22 -25.38
N VAL A 202 23.07 12.92 -25.67
CA VAL A 202 23.51 11.59 -26.09
C VAL A 202 23.51 10.66 -24.88
N LEU A 203 22.87 9.50 -25.01
CA LEU A 203 22.78 8.48 -23.96
C LEU A 203 24.09 7.71 -23.80
N GLU A 204 24.53 7.54 -22.56
CA GLU A 204 25.71 6.74 -22.22
C GLU A 204 25.39 5.25 -22.05
N GLN A 205 24.10 4.91 -21.87
CA GLN A 205 23.55 3.56 -21.74
C GLN A 205 22.17 3.48 -22.41
N ASP A 206 21.61 2.27 -22.51
CA ASP A 206 20.25 2.07 -22.99
C ASP A 206 19.24 2.76 -22.05
N PHE A 207 18.20 3.31 -22.61
CA PHE A 207 17.08 3.92 -21.90
C PHE A 207 15.79 3.19 -22.27
N TYR A 208 15.04 2.78 -21.26
CA TYR A 208 13.87 1.96 -21.45
C TYR A 208 12.59 2.80 -21.43
N GLY A 209 11.68 2.53 -22.36
CA GLY A 209 10.40 3.22 -22.40
C GLY A 209 9.52 2.87 -21.22
N ASN A 210 9.66 1.65 -20.72
CA ASN A 210 8.88 1.12 -19.61
C ASN A 210 9.74 0.24 -18.70
N ALA A 211 9.31 0.04 -17.45
CA ALA A 211 9.84 -0.95 -16.53
C ALA A 211 8.69 -1.53 -15.69
N GLU A 212 8.24 -2.74 -16.07
CA GLU A 212 7.18 -3.48 -15.36
C GLU A 212 7.73 -4.75 -14.73
N SER A 213 7.14 -5.18 -13.63
CA SER A 213 7.53 -6.41 -12.92
C SER A 213 6.90 -7.64 -13.58
N TYR A 214 7.74 -8.54 -14.12
CA TYR A 214 7.28 -9.81 -14.71
C TYR A 214 7.81 -11.04 -13.96
N SER A 215 8.30 -10.83 -12.76
CA SER A 215 8.79 -11.90 -11.89
C SER A 215 7.64 -12.78 -11.37
N ARG A 216 7.84 -14.09 -11.43
CA ARG A 216 6.93 -15.05 -10.79
C ARG A 216 7.13 -15.14 -9.28
N VAL A 217 8.24 -14.63 -8.76
CA VAL A 217 8.56 -14.72 -7.34
C VAL A 217 7.48 -13.99 -6.55
N GLN A 218 6.81 -14.73 -5.67
CA GLN A 218 5.65 -14.27 -4.90
C GLN A 218 4.59 -13.55 -5.75
N GLY A 219 4.35 -14.06 -6.94
CA GLY A 219 3.37 -13.50 -7.84
C GLY A 219 3.58 -12.04 -8.22
N ALA A 220 4.82 -11.51 -8.16
CA ALA A 220 5.09 -10.09 -8.37
C ALA A 220 4.46 -9.54 -9.68
N ILE A 221 4.46 -10.32 -10.76
CA ILE A 221 3.78 -9.97 -12.01
C ILE A 221 2.27 -9.72 -11.83
N THR A 222 1.62 -10.35 -10.86
CA THR A 222 0.17 -10.18 -10.63
C THR A 222 -0.15 -8.81 -10.05
N HIS A 223 0.80 -8.18 -9.37
CA HIS A 223 0.65 -6.84 -8.82
C HIS A 223 0.55 -5.76 -9.91
N ASP A 224 1.07 -6.02 -11.11
CA ASP A 224 0.88 -5.18 -12.28
C ASP A 224 -0.27 -5.71 -13.17
N TYR A 225 -0.40 -7.03 -13.32
CA TYR A 225 -1.46 -7.64 -14.13
C TYR A 225 -2.88 -7.30 -13.65
N PHE A 226 -3.15 -7.40 -12.35
CA PHE A 226 -4.52 -7.17 -11.85
C PHE A 226 -5.00 -5.72 -12.01
N PRO A 227 -4.21 -4.67 -11.73
CA PRO A 227 -4.59 -3.30 -12.08
C PRO A 227 -4.83 -3.10 -13.58
N ILE A 228 -3.95 -3.65 -14.42
CA ILE A 228 -4.08 -3.58 -15.88
C ILE A 228 -5.36 -4.28 -16.35
N MET A 229 -5.60 -5.49 -15.88
CA MET A 229 -6.81 -6.27 -16.15
C MET A 229 -8.09 -5.51 -15.77
N ARG A 230 -8.08 -4.83 -14.61
CA ARG A 230 -9.18 -3.95 -14.19
C ARG A 230 -9.38 -2.79 -15.15
N GLY A 231 -8.30 -2.20 -15.65
CA GLY A 231 -8.34 -1.14 -16.65
C GLY A 231 -8.92 -1.57 -18.01
N PHE A 232 -8.91 -2.87 -18.31
CA PHE A 232 -9.62 -3.49 -19.43
C PHE A 232 -11.05 -3.93 -19.09
N GLY A 233 -11.53 -3.69 -17.86
CA GLY A 233 -12.87 -4.04 -17.40
C GLY A 233 -13.03 -5.48 -16.91
N GLY A 234 -11.94 -6.22 -16.69
CA GLY A 234 -11.98 -7.58 -16.14
C GLY A 234 -12.35 -7.63 -14.65
N ASP A 235 -12.85 -8.78 -14.23
CA ASP A 235 -13.12 -9.10 -12.81
C ASP A 235 -12.57 -10.49 -12.45
N TYR A 236 -12.55 -10.84 -11.18
CA TYR A 236 -11.86 -12.04 -10.68
C TYR A 236 -12.72 -13.29 -10.73
N TRP A 237 -13.99 -13.18 -10.33
CA TRP A 237 -14.85 -14.29 -9.96
C TRP A 237 -16.12 -14.34 -10.79
N ASP A 238 -16.56 -15.56 -11.09
CA ASP A 238 -17.91 -15.79 -11.60
C ASP A 238 -18.92 -15.61 -10.45
N PRO A 239 -19.85 -14.65 -10.53
CA PRO A 239 -20.78 -14.34 -9.47
C PRO A 239 -21.81 -15.45 -9.21
N ALA A 240 -22.01 -16.38 -10.14
CA ALA A 240 -22.94 -17.50 -9.99
C ALA A 240 -22.30 -18.72 -9.34
N THR A 241 -20.99 -18.89 -9.48
CA THR A 241 -20.29 -20.09 -9.02
C THR A 241 -19.21 -19.84 -7.98
N GLY A 242 -18.76 -18.60 -7.82
CA GLY A 242 -17.62 -18.24 -6.96
C GLY A 242 -16.30 -18.84 -7.41
N LEU A 243 -16.20 -19.23 -8.67
CA LEU A 243 -14.96 -19.76 -9.27
C LEU A 243 -14.20 -18.66 -10.00
N CYS A 244 -12.90 -18.90 -10.26
CA CYS A 244 -12.08 -18.02 -11.07
C CYS A 244 -12.68 -17.86 -12.48
N ALA A 245 -12.86 -16.60 -12.91
CA ALA A 245 -13.38 -16.22 -14.22
C ALA A 245 -12.40 -15.40 -15.05
N MET A 246 -11.13 -15.35 -14.65
CA MET A 246 -10.09 -14.51 -15.27
C MET A 246 -9.55 -15.10 -16.59
N THR A 247 -10.46 -15.51 -17.50
CA THR A 247 -10.13 -16.12 -18.80
C THR A 247 -10.86 -15.46 -19.97
N GLY A 248 -11.69 -14.45 -19.70
CA GLY A 248 -12.44 -13.72 -20.73
C GLY A 248 -11.60 -12.70 -21.50
N GLU A 249 -12.21 -12.07 -22.51
CA GLU A 249 -11.54 -11.11 -23.41
C GLU A 249 -10.76 -10.00 -22.67
N PRO A 250 -11.29 -9.32 -21.62
CA PRO A 250 -10.53 -8.28 -20.90
C PRO A 250 -9.23 -8.80 -20.26
N HIS A 251 -9.26 -10.03 -19.80
CA HIS A 251 -8.10 -10.69 -19.16
C HIS A 251 -7.02 -11.04 -20.17
N VAL A 252 -7.44 -11.54 -21.34
CA VAL A 252 -6.54 -11.84 -22.46
C VAL A 252 -5.90 -10.56 -22.97
N LYS A 253 -6.69 -9.50 -23.21
CA LYS A 253 -6.19 -8.19 -23.62
C LYS A 253 -5.14 -7.64 -22.64
N ALA A 254 -5.37 -7.77 -21.33
CA ALA A 254 -4.42 -7.33 -20.31
C ALA A 254 -3.08 -8.08 -20.40
N ALA A 255 -3.12 -9.40 -20.53
CA ALA A 255 -1.92 -10.22 -20.66
C ALA A 255 -1.17 -9.95 -21.98
N GLU A 256 -1.89 -9.79 -23.08
CA GLU A 256 -1.32 -9.43 -24.40
C GLU A 256 -0.72 -8.02 -24.37
N PHE A 257 -1.38 -7.06 -23.73
CA PHE A 257 -0.84 -5.72 -23.51
C PHE A 257 0.49 -5.78 -22.76
N MET A 258 0.55 -6.48 -21.62
CA MET A 258 1.81 -6.65 -20.88
C MET A 258 2.89 -7.29 -21.74
N LYS A 259 2.54 -8.32 -22.54
CA LYS A 259 3.48 -8.96 -23.46
C LYS A 259 3.99 -8.00 -24.54
N SER A 260 3.15 -7.10 -25.03
CA SER A 260 3.53 -6.07 -26.02
C SER A 260 4.55 -5.06 -25.49
N LEU A 261 4.63 -4.88 -24.18
CA LEU A 261 5.59 -3.99 -23.53
C LEU A 261 6.99 -4.61 -23.35
N VAL A 262 7.13 -5.93 -23.49
CA VAL A 262 8.41 -6.64 -23.29
C VAL A 262 9.58 -6.01 -24.06
N PRO A 263 9.45 -5.58 -25.34
CA PRO A 263 10.55 -4.96 -26.08
C PRO A 263 11.02 -3.63 -25.51
N PHE A 264 10.22 -2.96 -24.66
CA PHE A 264 10.47 -1.65 -24.09
C PHE A 264 10.95 -1.71 -22.65
N ASN A 265 10.96 -2.92 -22.07
CA ASN A 265 11.45 -3.19 -20.72
C ASN A 265 12.97 -3.42 -20.68
N PRO A 266 13.59 -3.29 -19.50
CA PRO A 266 14.95 -3.78 -19.26
C PRO A 266 15.08 -5.28 -19.57
N PRO A 267 16.28 -5.76 -19.98
CA PRO A 267 16.46 -7.15 -20.40
C PRO A 267 16.27 -8.18 -19.29
N ASP A 268 16.34 -7.76 -18.03
CA ASP A 268 16.12 -8.56 -16.84
C ASP A 268 14.65 -8.57 -16.34
N TYR A 269 13.70 -8.18 -17.20
CA TYR A 269 12.29 -7.99 -16.87
C TYR A 269 11.63 -9.17 -16.14
N LEU A 270 12.03 -10.40 -16.42
CA LEU A 270 11.52 -11.60 -15.71
C LEU A 270 12.03 -11.73 -14.27
N GLY A 271 13.05 -10.97 -13.90
CA GLY A 271 13.60 -10.91 -12.56
C GLY A 271 13.20 -9.65 -11.78
N LEU A 272 12.52 -8.70 -12.43
CA LEU A 272 12.14 -7.46 -11.77
C LEU A 272 11.11 -7.71 -10.67
N MET A 273 11.54 -7.46 -9.45
CA MET A 273 10.68 -7.30 -8.27
C MET A 273 10.38 -5.80 -8.09
N TRP A 274 9.43 -5.48 -7.26
CA TRP A 274 8.96 -4.10 -7.02
C TRP A 274 10.07 -3.08 -6.73
N ASP A 275 11.11 -3.49 -5.97
CA ASP A 275 12.24 -2.63 -5.62
C ASP A 275 13.12 -2.34 -6.82
N ILE A 276 13.35 -3.36 -7.65
CA ILE A 276 14.17 -3.24 -8.87
C ILE A 276 13.41 -2.43 -9.90
N GLN A 277 12.10 -2.68 -10.06
CA GLN A 277 11.20 -1.95 -10.95
C GLN A 277 11.23 -0.44 -10.65
N SER A 278 10.90 -0.04 -9.42
CA SER A 278 10.93 1.38 -9.02
C SER A 278 12.34 1.97 -9.13
N GLY A 279 13.38 1.16 -8.90
CA GLY A 279 14.77 1.55 -9.04
C GLY A 279 15.15 2.05 -10.43
N TYR A 280 14.56 1.51 -11.51
CA TYR A 280 14.79 2.03 -12.88
C TYR A 280 14.28 3.46 -13.02
N MET A 281 13.10 3.77 -12.48
CA MET A 281 12.58 5.15 -12.46
C MET A 281 13.46 6.06 -11.59
N GLU A 282 13.84 5.60 -10.41
CA GLU A 282 14.67 6.36 -9.46
C GLU A 282 16.04 6.73 -10.05
N ARG A 283 16.68 5.83 -10.77
CA ARG A 283 17.97 6.06 -11.45
C ARG A 283 17.83 6.85 -12.76
N GLY A 284 16.59 7.08 -13.21
CA GLY A 284 16.34 7.82 -14.46
C GLY A 284 16.63 7.00 -15.71
N GLU A 285 16.44 5.70 -15.66
CA GLU A 285 16.71 4.73 -16.74
C GLU A 285 15.44 4.32 -17.49
N THR A 286 14.26 4.79 -17.07
CA THR A 286 12.97 4.53 -17.72
C THR A 286 12.13 5.79 -17.85
N ALA A 287 11.27 5.84 -18.88
CA ALA A 287 10.38 6.97 -19.14
C ALA A 287 9.11 6.91 -18.31
N LEU A 288 8.52 5.72 -18.17
CA LEU A 288 7.32 5.47 -17.35
C LEU A 288 7.35 4.08 -16.73
N SER A 289 6.57 3.89 -15.68
CA SER A 289 6.38 2.62 -14.99
C SER A 289 5.13 2.68 -14.13
N GLY A 290 4.30 1.65 -14.21
CA GLY A 290 3.17 1.48 -13.32
C GLY A 290 3.60 0.71 -12.07
N TYR A 291 3.40 1.29 -10.88
CA TYR A 291 3.65 0.59 -9.62
C TYR A 291 2.91 1.22 -8.44
N TRP A 292 2.98 0.54 -7.30
CA TRP A 292 2.28 0.94 -6.08
C TRP A 292 2.84 2.21 -5.46
N SER A 293 1.97 3.12 -5.06
CA SER A 293 2.30 4.46 -4.53
C SER A 293 3.21 4.45 -3.30
N VAL A 294 3.30 3.35 -2.58
CA VAL A 294 4.25 3.18 -1.46
C VAL A 294 5.72 3.36 -1.92
N ARG A 295 6.02 3.11 -3.19
CA ARG A 295 7.36 3.33 -3.79
C ARG A 295 7.54 4.74 -4.34
N THR A 296 6.47 5.39 -4.77
CA THR A 296 6.47 6.75 -5.32
C THR A 296 7.03 7.79 -4.34
N VAL A 297 6.85 7.57 -3.05
CA VAL A 297 7.36 8.41 -1.96
C VAL A 297 8.82 8.81 -2.16
N ARG A 298 9.65 7.90 -2.66
CA ARG A 298 11.09 8.15 -2.85
C ARG A 298 11.38 9.18 -3.94
N LEU A 299 10.52 9.29 -4.94
CA LEU A 299 10.67 10.26 -6.04
C LEU A 299 10.38 11.71 -5.61
N THR A 300 9.77 11.91 -4.46
CA THR A 300 9.35 13.22 -3.94
C THR A 300 10.01 13.59 -2.61
N ASN A 301 10.70 12.65 -1.95
CA ASN A 301 11.29 12.88 -0.63
C ASN A 301 12.69 13.50 -0.74
N PRO A 302 12.92 14.73 -0.26
CA PRO A 302 14.25 15.38 -0.29
C PRO A 302 15.34 14.62 0.49
N GLU A 303 15.00 13.80 1.47
CA GLU A 303 15.98 12.97 2.19
C GLU A 303 16.57 11.85 1.31
N GLU A 304 15.82 11.46 0.28
CA GLU A 304 16.27 10.55 -0.78
C GLU A 304 17.03 11.32 -1.90
N ALA A 305 17.47 12.54 -1.64
CA ALA A 305 17.93 13.57 -2.57
C ALA A 305 19.10 13.21 -3.49
N LYS A 306 19.65 12.00 -3.39
CA LYS A 306 20.68 11.50 -4.32
C LYS A 306 20.10 10.92 -5.60
N LEU A 307 18.78 10.80 -5.69
CA LEU A 307 18.15 10.26 -6.88
C LEU A 307 18.16 11.29 -8.03
N PRO A 308 18.65 10.93 -9.22
CA PRO A 308 18.70 11.83 -10.37
C PRO A 308 17.33 12.29 -10.87
N THR A 309 16.27 11.60 -10.47
CA THR A 309 14.87 11.87 -10.83
C THR A 309 14.06 12.58 -9.76
N LEU A 310 14.67 12.92 -8.62
CA LEU A 310 13.99 13.68 -7.60
C LEU A 310 13.40 14.99 -8.18
N GLY A 311 12.08 15.19 -7.96
CA GLY A 311 11.34 16.35 -8.48
C GLY A 311 11.15 16.39 -9.99
N LYS A 312 11.47 15.31 -10.70
CA LYS A 312 11.29 15.18 -12.17
C LYS A 312 10.22 14.15 -12.55
N ALA A 313 9.58 13.57 -11.58
CA ALA A 313 8.50 12.61 -11.80
C ALA A 313 7.16 13.31 -11.87
N GLY A 314 6.33 12.88 -12.82
CA GLY A 314 4.91 13.15 -12.87
C GLY A 314 4.12 11.90 -12.49
N PHE A 315 2.86 12.08 -12.13
CA PHE A 315 2.00 11.03 -11.61
C PHE A 315 0.63 11.10 -12.26
N SER A 316 0.08 9.95 -12.66
CA SER A 316 -1.27 9.85 -13.20
C SER A 316 -1.96 8.57 -12.71
N GLY A 317 -3.29 8.55 -12.72
CA GLY A 317 -4.05 7.34 -12.49
C GLY A 317 -3.73 6.25 -13.50
N GLY A 318 -4.16 5.03 -13.24
CA GLY A 318 -4.02 3.92 -14.19
C GLY A 318 -4.81 4.19 -15.48
N PRO A 319 -4.25 3.88 -16.66
CA PRO A 319 -4.97 3.94 -17.92
C PRO A 319 -6.16 2.97 -17.97
N THR A 320 -7.07 3.22 -18.88
CA THR A 320 -8.20 2.34 -19.19
C THR A 320 -8.27 2.05 -20.68
N GLU A 321 -9.14 1.14 -21.12
CA GLU A 321 -9.24 0.79 -22.53
C GLU A 321 -9.75 1.97 -23.37
N ASP A 322 -10.74 2.71 -22.85
CA ASP A 322 -11.40 3.83 -23.58
C ASP A 322 -11.03 5.23 -23.07
N GLY A 323 -10.10 5.33 -22.13
CA GLY A 323 -9.66 6.58 -21.54
C GLY A 323 -10.64 7.21 -20.54
N LYS A 324 -11.77 6.57 -20.26
CA LYS A 324 -12.70 7.06 -19.26
C LYS A 324 -12.29 6.59 -17.87
N PRO A 325 -12.36 7.48 -16.86
CA PRO A 325 -12.09 7.08 -15.49
C PRO A 325 -12.93 5.86 -15.09
N GLN A 326 -12.27 4.83 -14.62
CA GLN A 326 -12.91 3.64 -14.06
C GLN A 326 -12.46 3.45 -12.62
N PRO A 327 -13.24 2.73 -11.80
CA PRO A 327 -12.81 2.36 -10.47
C PRO A 327 -11.50 1.59 -10.55
N THR A 328 -10.43 2.23 -10.10
CA THR A 328 -9.08 1.67 -10.13
C THR A 328 -8.81 0.76 -8.95
N TYR A 329 -7.61 0.23 -8.92
CA TYR A 329 -7.15 -0.77 -7.99
C TYR A 329 -6.49 -0.10 -6.77
N THR A 330 -6.97 -0.41 -5.56
CA THR A 330 -6.41 0.08 -4.31
C THR A 330 -5.91 -1.06 -3.44
N GLY A 331 -5.15 -0.74 -2.42
CA GLY A 331 -4.68 -1.66 -1.40
C GLY A 331 -4.38 -0.93 -0.10
N SER A 332 -4.08 -1.68 0.93
CA SER A 332 -3.71 -1.15 2.24
C SER A 332 -2.62 -2.00 2.86
N LEU A 333 -1.64 -1.34 3.45
CA LEU A 333 -0.79 -1.96 4.46
C LEU A 333 -1.32 -1.52 5.83
N SER A 334 -1.48 -2.44 6.75
CA SER A 334 -2.36 -2.23 7.89
C SER A 334 -1.86 -2.89 9.16
N PHE A 335 -2.30 -2.36 10.30
CA PHE A 335 -2.13 -3.00 11.59
C PHE A 335 -3.26 -3.98 11.86
N ALA A 336 -2.92 -5.17 12.29
CA ALA A 336 -3.86 -6.12 12.87
C ALA A 336 -3.41 -6.53 14.28
N ILE A 337 -4.35 -6.98 15.08
CA ILE A 337 -4.10 -7.51 16.42
C ILE A 337 -4.28 -9.03 16.37
N ASN A 338 -3.33 -9.77 16.90
CA ASN A 338 -3.46 -11.22 17.02
C ASN A 338 -4.63 -11.58 17.93
N ALA A 339 -5.53 -12.43 17.47
CA ALA A 339 -6.76 -12.78 18.21
C ALA A 339 -6.49 -13.52 19.55
N LYS A 340 -5.33 -14.20 19.67
CA LYS A 340 -5.01 -15.08 20.81
C LYS A 340 -4.25 -14.40 21.95
N VAL A 341 -3.94 -13.11 21.85
CA VAL A 341 -3.30 -12.36 22.95
C VAL A 341 -4.33 -11.98 24.01
N SER A 342 -3.86 -11.62 25.22
CA SER A 342 -4.74 -11.25 26.33
C SER A 342 -5.52 -9.95 26.05
N ASP A 343 -6.63 -9.73 26.74
CA ASP A 343 -7.46 -8.54 26.57
C ASP A 343 -6.68 -7.25 26.92
N GLN A 344 -5.80 -7.30 27.91
CA GLN A 344 -4.92 -6.17 28.24
C GLN A 344 -3.96 -5.84 27.08
N GLU A 345 -3.38 -6.86 26.46
CA GLU A 345 -2.51 -6.67 25.31
C GLU A 345 -3.28 -6.17 24.08
N LYS A 346 -4.53 -6.63 23.87
CA LYS A 346 -5.41 -6.12 22.80
C LYS A 346 -5.72 -4.64 22.98
N GLU A 347 -6.05 -4.20 24.19
CA GLU A 347 -6.31 -2.77 24.47
C GLU A 347 -5.05 -1.91 24.29
N ALA A 348 -3.89 -2.40 24.72
CA ALA A 348 -2.61 -1.71 24.51
C ALA A 348 -2.23 -1.66 23.02
N ALA A 349 -2.44 -2.74 22.28
CA ALA A 349 -2.23 -2.82 20.84
C ALA A 349 -3.17 -1.89 20.07
N TRP A 350 -4.45 -1.83 20.47
CA TRP A 350 -5.39 -0.87 19.90
C TRP A 350 -5.01 0.57 20.19
N ALA A 351 -4.57 0.88 21.40
CA ALA A 351 -4.06 2.21 21.74
C ALA A 351 -2.85 2.59 20.86
N PHE A 352 -1.95 1.64 20.58
CA PHE A 352 -0.83 1.86 19.67
C PHE A 352 -1.31 2.13 18.22
N ILE A 353 -2.28 1.37 17.73
CA ILE A 353 -2.89 1.59 16.41
C ILE A 353 -3.49 3.00 16.33
N LYS A 354 -4.31 3.40 17.30
CA LYS A 354 -4.91 4.75 17.38
C LYS A 354 -3.85 5.84 17.34
N TRP A 355 -2.81 5.69 18.15
CA TRP A 355 -1.72 6.66 18.22
C TRP A 355 -0.96 6.74 16.90
N GLY A 356 -0.51 5.60 16.34
CA GLY A 356 0.34 5.53 15.15
C GLY A 356 -0.37 5.92 13.85
N THR A 357 -1.70 5.73 13.79
CA THR A 357 -2.53 6.05 12.62
C THR A 357 -3.35 7.33 12.80
N GLY A 358 -3.30 7.94 13.98
CA GLY A 358 -3.99 9.20 14.29
C GLY A 358 -3.51 10.35 13.40
N GLU A 359 -4.41 11.33 13.15
CA GLU A 359 -4.12 12.46 12.26
C GLU A 359 -2.82 13.19 12.65
N LYS A 360 -2.60 13.38 13.96
CA LYS A 360 -1.42 14.09 14.47
C LYS A 360 -0.10 13.42 14.03
N ILE A 361 0.02 12.11 14.19
CA ILE A 361 1.24 11.38 13.80
C ILE A 361 1.35 11.29 12.29
N MET A 362 0.25 10.97 11.60
CA MET A 362 0.24 10.83 10.14
C MET A 362 0.56 12.15 9.42
N ARG A 363 0.04 13.27 9.91
CA ARG A 363 0.34 14.62 9.42
C ARG A 363 1.82 14.97 9.66
N ARG A 364 2.30 14.76 10.87
CA ARG A 364 3.71 15.01 11.21
C ARG A 364 4.65 14.22 10.32
N LEU A 365 4.37 12.93 10.07
CA LEU A 365 5.18 12.11 9.18
C LEU A 365 5.18 12.64 7.74
N ALA A 366 4.07 13.23 7.28
CA ALA A 366 4.00 13.93 5.99
C ALA A 366 4.78 15.25 6.02
N ASP A 367 4.63 16.08 7.06
CA ASP A 367 5.30 17.37 7.18
C ASP A 367 6.82 17.24 7.28
N GLU A 368 7.33 16.23 7.97
CA GLU A 368 8.76 15.93 8.13
C GLU A 368 9.42 15.36 6.85
N GLY A 369 8.72 15.28 5.75
CA GLY A 369 9.29 14.82 4.48
C GLY A 369 9.20 13.32 4.25
N TRP A 370 8.54 12.60 5.14
CA TRP A 370 8.52 11.15 5.11
C TRP A 370 7.43 10.56 4.21
N GLY A 371 6.75 11.36 3.39
CA GLY A 371 5.74 11.05 2.40
C GLY A 371 5.21 9.61 2.50
N ILE A 372 4.26 9.37 3.40
CA ILE A 372 3.62 8.07 3.53
C ILE A 372 2.47 8.03 2.52
N SER A 373 2.21 6.87 1.94
CA SER A 373 1.01 6.67 1.13
C SER A 373 -0.21 6.78 2.04
N GLN A 374 -0.89 7.93 1.99
CA GLN A 374 -1.91 8.34 2.95
C GLN A 374 -3.27 7.71 2.67
N PHE A 375 -4.08 7.62 3.72
CA PHE A 375 -5.46 7.11 3.67
C PHE A 375 -6.47 8.08 4.32
N ARG A 376 -6.00 9.26 4.80
CA ARG A 376 -6.83 10.31 5.40
C ARG A 376 -7.14 11.39 4.40
N LYS A 377 -8.42 11.71 4.25
CA LYS A 377 -8.92 12.75 3.32
C LYS A 377 -8.32 14.11 3.62
N SER A 378 -8.28 14.51 4.90
CA SER A 378 -7.77 15.81 5.34
C SER A 378 -6.31 16.03 4.97
N ILE A 379 -5.48 14.99 5.08
CA ILE A 379 -4.05 15.06 4.74
C ILE A 379 -3.86 15.06 3.21
N LEU A 380 -4.58 14.20 2.51
CA LEU A 380 -4.48 14.12 1.05
C LEU A 380 -5.05 15.36 0.33
N ALA A 381 -6.04 16.03 0.93
CA ALA A 381 -6.64 17.25 0.38
C ALA A 381 -5.89 18.53 0.76
N ASP A 382 -4.88 18.46 1.64
CA ASP A 382 -4.12 19.63 2.07
C ASP A 382 -3.30 20.21 0.90
N PRO A 383 -3.54 21.47 0.48
CA PRO A 383 -2.88 22.04 -0.70
C PRO A 383 -1.37 22.19 -0.52
N VAL A 384 -0.88 22.41 0.70
CA VAL A 384 0.58 22.50 0.98
C VAL A 384 1.23 21.13 0.81
N LEU A 385 0.56 20.07 1.29
CA LEU A 385 1.06 18.72 1.12
C LEU A 385 0.93 18.22 -0.33
N GLN A 386 -0.10 18.64 -1.07
CA GLN A 386 -0.22 18.35 -2.50
C GLN A 386 0.85 19.05 -3.34
N GLU A 387 1.28 20.25 -2.97
CA GLU A 387 2.42 20.91 -3.61
C GLU A 387 3.72 20.17 -3.32
N LYS A 388 3.92 19.75 -2.07
CA LYS A 388 5.10 18.98 -1.65
C LYS A 388 5.14 17.56 -2.22
N TYR A 389 3.96 16.93 -2.32
CA TYR A 389 3.76 15.56 -2.79
C TYR A 389 2.68 15.53 -3.88
N PRO A 390 3.00 15.85 -5.14
CA PRO A 390 2.00 15.96 -6.21
C PRO A 390 1.17 14.68 -6.41
N TYR A 391 1.69 13.51 -6.06
CA TYR A 391 0.95 12.25 -6.13
C TYR A 391 -0.19 12.14 -5.10
N TYR A 392 -0.26 12.99 -4.05
CA TYR A 392 -1.36 13.00 -3.08
C TYR A 392 -2.71 13.32 -3.73
N LYS A 393 -2.71 14.20 -4.74
CA LYS A 393 -3.91 14.46 -5.52
C LYS A 393 -4.38 13.20 -6.24
N VAL A 394 -3.46 12.49 -6.90
CA VAL A 394 -3.76 11.23 -7.60
C VAL A 394 -4.23 10.16 -6.60
N LEU A 395 -3.62 10.08 -5.42
CA LEU A 395 -4.05 9.19 -4.33
C LEU A 395 -5.49 9.47 -3.91
N LEU A 396 -5.84 10.74 -3.65
CA LEU A 396 -7.19 11.12 -3.21
C LEU A 396 -8.24 10.80 -4.26
N ASP A 397 -8.01 11.26 -5.50
CA ASP A 397 -8.93 11.08 -6.61
C ASP A 397 -9.17 9.59 -6.90
N THR A 398 -8.08 8.81 -6.89
CA THR A 398 -8.13 7.37 -7.17
C THR A 398 -8.80 6.59 -6.04
N GLN A 399 -8.37 6.77 -4.78
CA GLN A 399 -8.93 6.02 -3.65
C GLN A 399 -10.42 6.33 -3.42
N THR A 400 -10.85 7.56 -3.70
CA THR A 400 -12.26 7.95 -3.54
C THR A 400 -13.18 7.16 -4.49
N ASN A 401 -12.66 6.77 -5.66
CA ASN A 401 -13.40 6.05 -6.70
C ASN A 401 -12.92 4.60 -6.87
N ALA A 402 -12.01 4.12 -6.02
CA ALA A 402 -11.41 2.80 -6.18
C ALA A 402 -12.36 1.67 -5.78
N ARG A 403 -12.13 0.52 -6.37
CA ARG A 403 -12.61 -0.77 -5.87
C ARG A 403 -11.51 -1.43 -5.04
N ARG A 404 -11.93 -2.17 -4.04
CA ARG A 404 -10.99 -2.95 -3.24
C ARG A 404 -10.24 -3.99 -4.11
N ARG A 405 -9.04 -4.28 -3.66
CA ARG A 405 -8.19 -5.34 -4.19
C ARG A 405 -8.86 -6.70 -4.05
N ILE A 406 -8.36 -7.70 -4.78
CA ILE A 406 -8.82 -9.07 -4.58
C ILE A 406 -8.67 -9.45 -3.10
N PHE A 407 -9.78 -9.87 -2.50
CA PHE A 407 -9.85 -10.38 -1.14
C PHE A 407 -10.47 -11.76 -1.21
N HIS A 408 -9.76 -12.76 -0.77
CA HIS A 408 -10.25 -14.14 -0.83
C HIS A 408 -9.38 -15.02 0.08
N PRO A 409 -9.94 -16.02 0.79
CA PRO A 409 -9.14 -16.93 1.61
C PRO A 409 -8.02 -17.66 0.86
N PHE A 410 -8.18 -17.82 -0.46
CA PHE A 410 -7.22 -18.45 -1.35
C PHE A 410 -6.44 -17.44 -2.21
N TYR A 411 -6.24 -16.21 -1.73
CA TYR A 411 -5.48 -15.20 -2.47
C TYR A 411 -4.08 -15.67 -2.84
N ALA A 412 -3.37 -16.33 -1.90
CA ALA A 412 -2.02 -16.84 -2.16
C ALA A 412 -2.00 -17.88 -3.31
N ASP A 413 -3.01 -18.75 -3.40
CA ASP A 413 -3.15 -19.69 -4.51
C ASP A 413 -3.38 -18.97 -5.85
N VAL A 414 -4.18 -17.90 -5.84
CA VAL A 414 -4.40 -17.07 -7.04
C VAL A 414 -3.11 -16.40 -7.47
N GLU A 415 -2.44 -15.72 -6.54
CA GLU A 415 -1.19 -15.01 -6.78
C GLU A 415 -0.09 -15.93 -7.32
N GLU A 416 0.09 -17.10 -6.72
CA GLU A 416 1.09 -18.08 -7.15
C GLU A 416 0.78 -18.62 -8.56
N ASN A 417 -0.44 -19.13 -8.79
CA ASN A 417 -0.78 -19.77 -10.06
C ASN A 417 -0.77 -18.76 -11.22
N PHE A 418 -1.33 -17.56 -11.03
CA PHE A 418 -1.26 -16.51 -12.03
C PHE A 418 0.17 -16.01 -12.22
N GLY A 419 0.94 -15.86 -11.15
CA GLY A 419 2.35 -15.46 -11.19
C GLY A 419 3.18 -16.41 -12.06
N VAL A 420 3.03 -17.71 -11.87
CA VAL A 420 3.75 -18.74 -12.65
C VAL A 420 3.34 -18.72 -14.12
N GLU A 421 2.04 -18.79 -14.43
CA GLU A 421 1.57 -18.95 -15.79
C GLU A 421 1.73 -17.68 -16.64
N LEU A 422 1.50 -16.50 -16.05
CA LEU A 422 1.77 -15.24 -16.73
C LEU A 422 3.27 -15.04 -17.00
N SER A 423 4.15 -15.37 -16.04
CA SER A 423 5.59 -15.25 -16.23
C SER A 423 6.09 -16.19 -17.33
N LYS A 424 5.58 -17.43 -17.43
CA LYS A 424 5.85 -18.35 -18.56
C LYS A 424 5.40 -17.74 -19.89
N TYR A 425 4.23 -17.14 -19.93
CA TYR A 425 3.75 -16.47 -21.15
C TYR A 425 4.67 -15.29 -21.51
N MET A 426 5.08 -14.46 -20.56
CA MET A 426 6.03 -13.36 -20.80
C MET A 426 7.40 -13.88 -21.28
N ALA A 427 7.86 -15.03 -20.79
CA ALA A 427 9.09 -15.68 -21.26
C ALA A 427 8.97 -16.32 -22.66
N GLY A 428 7.74 -16.51 -23.18
CA GLY A 428 7.48 -17.21 -24.44
C GLY A 428 7.47 -18.75 -24.31
N GLU A 429 7.41 -19.25 -23.07
CA GLU A 429 7.27 -20.69 -22.79
C GLU A 429 5.83 -21.18 -23.01
N THR A 430 4.83 -20.33 -22.79
CA THR A 430 3.42 -20.56 -23.11
C THR A 430 3.06 -19.78 -24.37
N ALA A 431 2.36 -20.43 -25.32
CA ALA A 431 2.16 -19.88 -26.65
C ALA A 431 1.18 -18.69 -26.69
N THR A 432 0.12 -18.73 -25.88
CA THR A 432 -0.94 -17.73 -25.91
C THR A 432 -1.32 -17.25 -24.50
N ALA A 433 -1.78 -16.01 -24.40
CA ALA A 433 -2.35 -15.46 -23.17
C ALA A 433 -3.52 -16.31 -22.66
N GLN A 434 -4.41 -16.74 -23.58
CA GLN A 434 -5.56 -17.58 -23.25
C GLN A 434 -5.16 -18.89 -22.57
N GLU A 435 -4.10 -19.55 -23.07
CA GLU A 435 -3.58 -20.79 -22.49
C GLU A 435 -3.04 -20.56 -21.07
N ALA A 436 -2.23 -19.52 -20.87
CA ALA A 436 -1.69 -19.17 -19.56
C ALA A 436 -2.80 -18.90 -18.53
N LEU A 437 -3.80 -18.10 -18.92
CA LEU A 437 -4.93 -17.77 -18.05
C LEU A 437 -5.83 -18.98 -17.75
N ASN A 438 -6.05 -19.84 -18.74
CA ASN A 438 -6.80 -21.08 -18.54
C ASN A 438 -6.08 -22.02 -17.56
N ASN A 439 -4.76 -22.17 -17.68
CA ASN A 439 -3.96 -22.98 -16.76
C ASN A 439 -4.05 -22.46 -15.34
N ALA A 440 -3.85 -21.14 -15.14
CA ALA A 440 -3.93 -20.49 -13.84
C ALA A 440 -5.33 -20.66 -13.21
N CYS A 441 -6.39 -20.31 -13.93
CA CYS A 441 -7.77 -20.48 -13.45
C CYS A 441 -8.13 -21.94 -13.15
N THR A 442 -7.66 -22.88 -13.98
CA THR A 442 -7.91 -24.33 -13.74
C THR A 442 -7.27 -24.77 -12.44
N ALA A 443 -6.03 -24.37 -12.17
CA ALA A 443 -5.34 -24.68 -10.92
C ALA A 443 -6.08 -24.10 -9.70
N VAL A 444 -6.46 -22.83 -9.74
CA VAL A 444 -7.27 -22.17 -8.68
C VAL A 444 -8.60 -22.88 -8.49
N ASN A 445 -9.33 -23.18 -9.58
CA ASN A 445 -10.64 -23.81 -9.54
C ASN A 445 -10.59 -25.26 -9.06
N SER A 446 -9.50 -25.96 -9.24
CA SER A 446 -9.32 -27.32 -8.69
C SER A 446 -9.42 -27.31 -7.16
N ARG A 447 -8.89 -26.27 -6.51
CA ARG A 447 -9.00 -26.07 -5.07
C ARG A 447 -10.39 -25.57 -4.65
N LEU A 448 -10.88 -24.52 -5.32
CA LEU A 448 -12.16 -23.91 -4.96
C LEU A 448 -13.35 -24.86 -5.12
N SER A 449 -13.31 -25.76 -6.11
CA SER A 449 -14.37 -26.75 -6.34
C SER A 449 -14.54 -27.76 -5.20
N MET A 450 -13.57 -27.87 -4.29
CA MET A 450 -13.67 -28.71 -3.09
C MET A 450 -14.62 -28.14 -2.03
N PHE A 451 -15.00 -26.87 -2.15
CA PHE A 451 -15.86 -26.19 -1.19
C PHE A 451 -17.29 -26.07 -1.71
N PRO A 452 -18.30 -26.09 -0.82
CA PRO A 452 -19.70 -25.91 -1.19
C PRO A 452 -19.94 -24.58 -1.91
N LEU A 453 -20.91 -24.54 -2.83
CA LEU A 453 -21.28 -23.32 -3.57
C LEU A 453 -21.59 -22.15 -2.64
N GLU A 454 -22.36 -22.38 -1.57
CA GLU A 454 -22.71 -21.35 -0.58
C GLU A 454 -21.47 -20.69 0.02
N GLN A 455 -20.46 -21.49 0.38
CA GLN A 455 -19.21 -20.99 0.95
C GLN A 455 -18.41 -20.18 -0.07
N ARG A 456 -18.30 -20.64 -1.31
CA ARG A 456 -17.62 -19.90 -2.38
C ARG A 456 -18.30 -18.57 -2.66
N LEU A 457 -19.64 -18.55 -2.73
CA LEU A 457 -20.41 -17.34 -2.93
C LEU A 457 -20.27 -16.37 -1.74
N ARG A 458 -20.20 -16.87 -0.51
CA ARG A 458 -19.93 -16.06 0.67
C ARG A 458 -18.57 -15.35 0.57
N TRP A 459 -17.55 -16.03 0.08
CA TRP A 459 -16.19 -15.48 -0.04
C TRP A 459 -16.07 -14.36 -1.07
N ILE A 460 -16.83 -14.41 -2.16
CA ILE A 460 -16.81 -13.37 -3.19
C ILE A 460 -17.84 -12.26 -2.97
N ASN A 461 -18.87 -12.50 -2.18
CA ASN A 461 -19.89 -11.51 -1.81
C ASN A 461 -19.49 -10.86 -0.49
N ASP A 462 -18.89 -9.69 -0.60
CA ASP A 462 -18.43 -8.94 0.56
C ASP A 462 -19.62 -8.33 1.31
N ALA A 463 -19.72 -8.65 2.59
CA ALA A 463 -20.65 -7.96 3.45
C ALA A 463 -20.19 -6.51 3.70
N PRO A 464 -21.10 -5.52 3.70
CA PRO A 464 -20.74 -4.15 4.01
C PRO A 464 -20.03 -4.03 5.36
N VAL A 465 -18.99 -3.18 5.40
CA VAL A 465 -18.23 -2.93 6.65
C VAL A 465 -19.14 -2.31 7.68
N THR A 466 -19.41 -3.04 8.76
CA THR A 466 -20.41 -2.62 9.78
C THR A 466 -20.00 -1.37 10.55
N VAL A 467 -18.71 -1.06 10.61
CA VAL A 467 -18.21 0.17 11.23
C VAL A 467 -18.62 1.44 10.46
N LEU A 468 -18.93 1.32 9.17
CA LEU A 468 -19.43 2.42 8.31
C LEU A 468 -20.95 2.54 8.30
N GLN A 469 -21.68 1.59 8.89
CA GLN A 469 -23.14 1.63 8.99
C GLN A 469 -23.53 2.56 10.16
N LYS A 470 -24.24 3.65 9.83
CA LYS A 470 -24.77 4.61 10.82
C LYS A 470 -26.08 4.10 11.43
#